data_e2916b8cc86e240f37f52b86574ca2bc
#
_entry.id   e2916b8cc86e240f37f52b86574ca2bc
#
_cell.length_a   1.000
_cell.length_b   1.000
_cell.length_c   1.000
_cell.angle_alpha   90.00
_cell.angle_beta   90.00
_cell.angle_gamma   90.00
#
_symmetry.space_group_name_H-M   'P 1'
#
loop_
_entity.id
_entity.type
_entity.pdbx_description
1 polymer ?
#
loop_
_entity_poly.entity_id
_entity_poly.type
_entity_poly.pdbx_seq_one_letter_code
_entity_poly.pdbx_strand_id
1 'polypeptide(L)' 'MNNVQDMLNGSTFHEHDLVTWHYRNGSKYTPIPAVVIRQEMAGVLIRARVEGTVKELYVTPNQIDHR' A
#
# COMPACT_ATOMS: atom_id res chain seq x y z
N MET A 1 18.96 15.02 8.57
CA MET A 1 18.80 14.41 8.57
C MET A 1 18.13 13.68 8.84
N ASN A 2 17.89 13.46 8.61
CA ASN A 2 17.54 12.73 8.63
C ASN A 2 17.07 11.77 8.46
N ASN A 3 17.18 11.60 8.55
CA ASN A 3 16.94 10.44 7.79
C ASN A 3 16.85 9.17 8.52
N VAL A 4 17.05 9.20 9.80
CA VAL A 4 16.78 8.11 10.70
C VAL A 4 15.32 7.74 10.57
N GLN A 5 14.47 8.74 10.45
CA GLN A 5 13.05 8.48 10.31
C GLN A 5 12.74 7.80 8.98
N ASP A 6 13.46 8.19 7.93
CA ASP A 6 13.26 7.52 6.64
C ASP A 6 13.67 6.07 6.72
N MET A 7 14.73 5.77 7.45
CA MET A 7 15.15 4.39 7.60
C MET A 7 14.14 3.59 8.41
N LEU A 8 13.59 4.20 9.44
CA LEU A 8 12.59 3.52 10.27
C LEU A 8 11.27 3.39 9.52
N ASN A 9 11.01 4.32 8.62
CA ASN A 9 9.80 4.32 7.83
C ASN A 9 10.12 4.01 6.40
N GLY A 10 10.94 2.99 6.17
CA GLY A 10 11.32 2.62 4.83
C GLY A 10 10.14 2.38 3.92
N SER A 11 8.94 2.46 4.46
CA SER A 11 7.72 2.27 3.71
C SER A 11 6.88 3.53 3.70
N THR A 12 7.54 4.70 3.58
CA THR A 12 6.80 5.95 3.40
C THR A 12 6.19 5.98 2.01
N PHE A 13 4.91 6.31 1.95
CA PHE A 13 4.17 6.31 0.70
C PHE A 13 3.53 7.67 0.50
N HIS A 14 3.47 8.10 -0.76
CA HIS A 14 2.96 9.41 -1.13
C HIS A 14 1.82 9.25 -2.13
N GLU A 15 1.03 10.29 -2.24
CA GLU A 15 -0.07 10.33 -3.20
C GLU A 15 0.44 9.97 -4.59
N HIS A 16 -0.30 9.11 -5.27
CA HIS A 16 -0.03 8.65 -6.64
C HIS A 16 1.13 7.67 -6.76
N ASP A 17 1.74 7.24 -5.65
CA ASP A 17 2.76 6.21 -5.72
C ASP A 17 2.16 4.93 -6.26
N LEU A 18 2.91 4.27 -7.13
CA LEU A 18 2.51 2.97 -7.65
C LEU A 18 3.07 1.90 -6.73
N VAL A 19 2.19 1.01 -6.29
CA VAL A 19 2.58 -0.02 -5.31
C VAL A 19 1.99 -1.35 -5.72
N THR A 20 2.50 -2.41 -5.09
CA THR A 20 1.94 -3.74 -5.18
C THR A 20 1.34 -4.07 -3.81
N TRP A 21 0.07 -4.41 -3.80
CA TRP A 21 -0.62 -4.79 -2.58
C TRP A 21 -0.59 -6.31 -2.48
N HIS A 22 -0.08 -6.81 -1.36
CA HIS A 22 0.03 -8.24 -1.12
C HIS A 22 -1.28 -8.72 -0.49
N TYR A 23 -2.25 -8.98 -1.35
CA TYR A 23 -3.60 -9.34 -0.94
C TYR A 23 -3.66 -10.80 -0.58
N ARG A 24 -4.25 -11.11 0.57
CA ARG A 24 -4.46 -12.48 0.98
C ARG A 24 -5.95 -12.76 1.11
N ASN A 25 -6.35 -13.89 0.57
CA ASN A 25 -7.72 -14.35 0.68
C ASN A 25 -7.64 -15.78 1.15
N GLY A 26 -7.76 -15.98 2.46
CA GLY A 26 -7.54 -17.29 3.04
C GLY A 26 -6.07 -17.69 2.89
N SER A 27 -5.83 -18.84 2.31
CA SER A 27 -4.47 -19.33 2.06
C SER A 27 -3.93 -18.81 0.72
N LYS A 28 -4.75 -18.11 -0.05
CA LYS A 28 -4.34 -17.64 -1.37
C LYS A 28 -3.71 -16.27 -1.26
N TYR A 29 -2.59 -16.12 -1.95
CA TYR A 29 -1.86 -14.86 -2.00
C TYR A 29 -1.89 -14.32 -3.43
N THR A 30 -2.22 -13.04 -3.59
CA THR A 30 -2.28 -12.43 -4.91
C THR A 30 -1.64 -11.05 -4.84
N PRO A 31 -0.60 -10.79 -5.64
CA PRO A 31 -0.06 -9.43 -5.74
C PRO A 31 -0.96 -8.61 -6.65
N ILE A 32 -1.42 -7.47 -6.15
CA ILE A 32 -2.37 -6.63 -6.88
C ILE A 32 -1.75 -5.25 -7.08
N PRO A 33 -1.67 -4.77 -8.33
CA PRO A 33 -1.20 -3.41 -8.56
C PRO A 33 -2.19 -2.42 -7.97
N ALA A 34 -1.65 -1.40 -7.32
CA ALA A 34 -2.49 -0.39 -6.66
C ALA A 34 -1.82 0.97 -6.74
N VAL A 35 -2.59 2.00 -6.43
CA VAL A 35 -2.13 3.37 -6.40
C VAL A 35 -2.43 3.93 -5.02
N VAL A 36 -1.44 4.61 -4.44
CA VAL A 36 -1.63 5.25 -3.15
C VAL A 36 -2.46 6.50 -3.34
N ILE A 37 -3.51 6.63 -2.53
CA ILE A 37 -4.29 7.86 -2.49
C ILE A 37 -3.64 8.81 -1.49
N ARG A 38 -3.34 8.32 -0.29
CA ARG A 38 -2.61 9.11 0.70
C ARG A 38 -2.21 8.22 1.87
N GLN A 39 -1.20 8.65 2.60
CA GLN A 39 -0.80 7.98 3.83
C GLN A 39 -1.35 8.75 5.02
N GLU A 40 -1.95 8.04 5.97
CA GLU A 40 -2.53 8.62 7.17
C GLU A 40 -2.03 7.85 8.38
N MET A 41 -2.33 8.36 9.56
CA MET A 41 -1.93 7.66 10.77
C MET A 41 -2.60 6.29 10.87
N ALA A 42 -3.82 6.19 10.36
CA ALA A 42 -4.56 4.92 10.43
C ALA A 42 -4.05 3.90 9.43
N GLY A 43 -3.25 4.32 8.46
CA GLY A 43 -2.75 3.42 7.43
C GLY A 43 -2.61 4.13 6.11
N VAL A 44 -2.38 3.36 5.06
CA VAL A 44 -2.23 3.89 3.72
C VAL A 44 -3.52 3.60 2.95
N LEU A 45 -4.14 4.66 2.46
CA LEU A 45 -5.34 4.50 1.65
C LEU A 45 -4.91 4.23 0.22
N ILE A 46 -5.33 3.12 -0.33
CA ILE A 46 -4.98 2.74 -1.70
C ILE A 46 -6.22 2.49 -2.52
N ARG A 47 -6.04 2.58 -3.83
CA ARG A 47 -7.06 2.21 -4.79
C ARG A 47 -6.55 1.02 -5.58
N ALA A 48 -7.35 -0.05 -5.62
CA ALA A 48 -6.95 -1.28 -6.29
C ALA A 48 -8.17 -1.90 -6.97
N ARG A 49 -7.92 -2.65 -8.03
CA ARG A 49 -8.97 -3.41 -8.68
C ARG A 49 -8.89 -4.85 -8.18
N VAL A 50 -9.94 -5.29 -7.51
CA VAL A 50 -10.00 -6.64 -6.96
C VAL A 50 -11.18 -7.35 -7.62
N GLU A 51 -10.87 -8.42 -8.33
CA GLU A 51 -11.89 -9.23 -9.01
C GLU A 51 -12.79 -8.36 -9.90
N GLY A 52 -12.15 -7.45 -10.63
CA GLY A 52 -12.88 -6.59 -11.57
C GLY A 52 -13.52 -5.37 -10.94
N THR A 53 -13.47 -5.21 -9.64
CA THR A 53 -14.11 -4.10 -8.94
C THR A 53 -13.05 -3.18 -8.38
N VAL A 54 -13.16 -1.89 -8.64
CA VAL A 54 -12.26 -0.89 -8.07
C VAL A 54 -12.68 -0.62 -6.63
N LYS A 55 -11.72 -0.71 -5.72
CA LYS A 55 -11.96 -0.50 -4.30
C LYS A 55 -10.94 0.47 -3.74
N GLU A 56 -11.35 1.24 -2.76
CA GLU A 56 -10.47 2.08 -1.97
C GLU A 56 -10.50 1.56 -0.55
N LEU A 57 -9.33 1.27 0.00
CA LEU A 57 -9.26 0.65 1.32
C LEU A 57 -7.96 1.03 1.99
N TYR A 58 -7.96 0.94 3.32
CA TYR A 58 -6.75 1.18 4.11
C TYR A 58 -5.99 -0.13 4.29
N VAL A 59 -4.69 -0.03 4.11
CA VAL A 59 -3.78 -1.15 4.36
C VAL A 59 -2.65 -0.65 5.25
N THR A 60 -1.93 -1.59 5.86
CA THR A 60 -0.74 -1.22 6.61
C THR A 60 0.44 -1.14 5.65
N PRO A 61 1.47 -0.33 6.00
CA PRO A 61 2.63 -0.19 5.10
C PRO A 61 3.31 -1.52 4.77
N ASN A 62 3.27 -2.48 5.68
CA ASN A 62 3.93 -3.75 5.41
C ASN A 62 3.12 -4.67 4.49
N GLN A 63 1.95 -4.24 4.05
CA GLN A 63 1.15 -5.00 3.10
C GLN A 63 1.38 -4.54 1.66
N ILE A 64 2.16 -3.50 1.47
CA ILE A 64 2.40 -2.94 0.13
C ILE A 64 3.89 -2.68 -0.06
N ASP A 65 4.32 -2.73 -1.30
CA ASP A 65 5.67 -2.37 -1.70
C ASP A 65 5.61 -1.42 -2.87
N HIS A 66 6.59 -0.53 -2.98
CA HIS A 66 6.71 0.31 -4.15
C HIS A 66 7.00 -0.53 -5.39
N ARG A 67 6.45 -0.10 -6.51
CA ARG A 67 6.73 -0.74 -7.80
C ARG A 67 7.88 -0.09 -8.52
#